data_327f110cffd1b5d9c214263dbe9bf4ad
#
_entry.id   327f110cffd1b5d9c214263dbe9bf4ad
#
_cell.length_a   1.000
_cell.length_b   1.000
_cell.length_c   1.000
_cell.angle_alpha   90.00
_cell.angle_beta   90.00
_cell.angle_gamma   90.00
#
_symmetry.space_group_name_H-M   'P 1'
#
loop_
_entity.id
_entity.type
_entity.pdbx_description
1 polymer ?
#
loop_
_entity_poly.entity_id
_entity_poly.type
_entity_poly.pdbx_seq_one_letter_code
_entity_poly.pdbx_strand_id
1 'polypeptide(L)'
;MTIAFYAPLKSPNHPVPSGDRAMARAILAALEYGGFAVSLVSELRIYDTFGDVDEQARLASAAKLEVARLLSDPAASLWRAWVSYHNYYKAPDLIGPAVCDALGIPYFQVESTRARKRLSGPWARFARAAEAASDAAHTIFYVTQRDAETLRRDAPDGQTLIHLPPFLARAAMPPESARTGPMLSVGMMRPGDKLASYRLIADTLAHLPQGLDWALEIAGDGPVRAEVADIMSSFGKRVTLLGALDAAPLEKAYARASLFFWPGVNEAFGLVYLEAQAAGLPVVAQDRPGVCDVVYGRHPDPQEGPKAMADQIAHLLSNDIERNQTGRAARNMVVSRHLIGAAAAQLKSVLGPAL
;
A
#
# COMPACT_ATOMS: atom_id res chain seq x y z
N MET A 1 20.04 -12.71 16.27
CA MET A 1 18.74 -12.32 16.82
C MET A 1 17.73 -12.39 15.71
N THR A 2 16.64 -13.14 15.87
CA THR A 2 15.65 -13.38 14.83
C THR A 2 14.35 -12.67 15.17
N ILE A 3 13.76 -11.98 14.19
CA ILE A 3 12.42 -11.41 14.26
C ILE A 3 11.43 -12.40 13.65
N ALA A 4 10.39 -12.76 14.39
CA ALA A 4 9.25 -13.49 13.86
C ALA A 4 8.37 -12.53 13.07
N PHE A 5 8.08 -12.84 11.79
CA PHE A 5 7.23 -12.03 10.93
C PHE A 5 5.95 -12.77 10.55
N TYR A 6 4.82 -12.08 10.60
CA TYR A 6 3.52 -12.62 10.22
C TYR A 6 2.66 -11.58 9.51
N ALA A 7 1.84 -12.02 8.54
CA ALA A 7 0.91 -11.17 7.81
C ALA A 7 -0.47 -11.83 7.70
N PRO A 8 -1.40 -11.58 8.64
CA PRO A 8 -2.69 -12.28 8.74
C PRO A 8 -3.57 -12.13 7.50
N LEU A 9 -3.59 -10.95 6.87
CA LEU A 9 -4.39 -10.72 5.67
C LEU A 9 -3.84 -11.46 4.46
N LYS A 10 -2.52 -11.35 4.24
CA LYS A 10 -1.90 -11.90 3.03
C LYS A 10 -0.40 -12.11 3.21
N SER A 11 0.00 -13.37 3.20
CA SER A 11 1.41 -13.78 3.27
C SER A 11 2.24 -13.15 2.13
N PRO A 12 3.53 -12.81 2.38
CA PRO A 12 4.49 -12.45 1.33
C PRO A 12 4.58 -13.50 0.21
N ASN A 13 4.30 -14.76 0.51
CA ASN A 13 4.34 -15.88 -0.43
C ASN A 13 3.01 -16.15 -1.15
N HIS A 14 1.96 -15.39 -0.85
CA HIS A 14 0.65 -15.62 -1.47
C HIS A 14 0.75 -15.58 -3.00
N PRO A 15 0.14 -16.54 -3.76
CA PRO A 15 0.32 -16.63 -5.21
C PRO A 15 -0.25 -15.43 -5.99
N VAL A 16 -1.36 -14.86 -5.50
CA VAL A 16 -2.03 -13.74 -6.20
C VAL A 16 -1.39 -12.40 -5.84
N PRO A 17 -0.87 -11.62 -6.82
CA PRO A 17 -0.34 -10.28 -6.58
C PRO A 17 -1.36 -9.33 -5.97
N SER A 18 -0.91 -8.43 -5.09
CA SER A 18 -1.68 -7.31 -4.53
C SER A 18 -0.75 -6.32 -3.85
N GLY A 19 -1.26 -5.12 -3.54
CA GLY A 19 -0.57 -4.13 -2.73
C GLY A 19 -0.15 -4.68 -1.36
N ASP A 20 -1.05 -5.40 -0.67
CA ASP A 20 -0.74 -6.02 0.63
C ASP A 20 0.44 -6.99 0.55
N ARG A 21 0.46 -7.86 -0.48
CA ARG A 21 1.58 -8.78 -0.69
C ARG A 21 2.89 -8.03 -0.96
N ALA A 22 2.82 -6.99 -1.79
CA ALA A 22 3.99 -6.19 -2.10
C ALA A 22 4.53 -5.49 -0.86
N MET A 23 3.66 -4.92 -0.03
CA MET A 23 4.04 -4.25 1.21
C MET A 23 4.56 -5.23 2.26
N ALA A 24 3.94 -6.41 2.42
CA ALA A 24 4.47 -7.47 3.31
C ALA A 24 5.91 -7.86 2.94
N ARG A 25 6.18 -8.02 1.65
CA ARG A 25 7.54 -8.27 1.13
C ARG A 25 8.48 -7.09 1.37
N ALA A 26 8.00 -5.88 1.18
CA ALA A 26 8.78 -4.67 1.39
C ALA A 26 9.22 -4.52 2.86
N ILE A 27 8.31 -4.78 3.81
CA ILE A 27 8.60 -4.72 5.24
C ILE A 27 9.62 -5.79 5.62
N LEU A 28 9.43 -7.03 5.15
CA LEU A 28 10.36 -8.12 5.40
C LEU A 28 11.75 -7.76 4.88
N ALA A 29 11.85 -7.29 3.63
CA ALA A 29 13.11 -6.84 3.04
C ALA A 29 13.72 -5.64 3.79
N ALA A 30 12.92 -4.71 4.32
CA ALA A 30 13.41 -3.58 5.10
C ALA A 30 13.99 -4.00 6.45
N LEU A 31 13.38 -4.98 7.11
CA LEU A 31 13.94 -5.57 8.33
C LEU A 31 15.29 -6.25 8.04
N GLU A 32 15.37 -7.05 6.98
CA GLU A 32 16.62 -7.70 6.54
C GLU A 32 17.69 -6.67 6.15
N TYR A 33 17.30 -5.63 5.42
CA TYR A 33 18.20 -4.52 5.03
C TYR A 33 18.71 -3.76 6.26
N GLY A 34 17.89 -3.66 7.32
CA GLY A 34 18.26 -3.12 8.64
C GLY A 34 19.25 -4.00 9.42
N GLY A 35 19.55 -5.21 8.92
CA GLY A 35 20.49 -6.15 9.53
C GLY A 35 19.87 -7.14 10.50
N PHE A 36 18.53 -7.29 10.51
CA PHE A 36 17.87 -8.32 11.29
C PHE A 36 17.78 -9.64 10.53
N ALA A 37 17.92 -10.76 11.23
CA ALA A 37 17.45 -12.04 10.72
C ALA A 37 15.92 -12.07 10.87
N VAL A 38 15.21 -12.43 9.82
CA VAL A 38 13.73 -12.45 9.83
C VAL A 38 13.23 -13.83 9.42
N SER A 39 12.24 -14.35 10.13
CA SER A 39 11.57 -15.60 9.79
C SER A 39 10.08 -15.35 9.56
N LEU A 40 9.57 -15.69 8.38
CA LEU A 40 8.13 -15.82 8.16
C LEU A 40 7.64 -17.06 8.90
N VAL A 41 7.02 -16.86 10.07
CA VAL A 41 6.73 -17.96 11.01
C VAL A 41 5.40 -18.64 10.77
N SER A 42 4.46 -17.96 10.10
CA SER A 42 3.16 -18.50 9.73
C SER A 42 2.65 -17.91 8.43
N GLU A 43 1.97 -18.74 7.65
CA GLU A 43 1.22 -18.33 6.45
C GLU A 43 -0.31 -18.52 6.64
N LEU A 44 -0.74 -18.77 7.89
CA LEU A 44 -2.17 -18.90 8.18
C LEU A 44 -2.89 -17.61 7.85
N ARG A 45 -3.75 -17.65 6.85
CA ARG A 45 -4.55 -16.51 6.44
C ARG A 45 -5.75 -16.35 7.36
N ILE A 46 -5.82 -15.24 8.07
CA ILE A 46 -6.98 -14.82 8.87
C ILE A 46 -7.69 -13.71 8.09
N TYR A 47 -8.78 -14.06 7.41
CA TYR A 47 -9.52 -13.07 6.62
C TYR A 47 -10.99 -13.48 6.44
N ASP A 48 -11.89 -12.64 6.92
CA ASP A 48 -13.32 -12.76 6.70
C ASP A 48 -13.86 -11.54 5.93
N THR A 49 -14.40 -11.77 4.75
CA THR A 49 -14.90 -10.72 3.85
C THR A 49 -16.31 -10.26 4.23
N PHE A 50 -17.14 -11.16 4.77
CA PHE A 50 -18.59 -10.96 4.87
C PHE A 50 -19.13 -10.80 6.30
N GLY A 51 -18.31 -11.03 7.31
CA GLY A 51 -18.76 -11.04 8.71
C GLY A 51 -19.45 -12.36 9.07
N ASP A 52 -18.92 -13.48 8.56
CA ASP A 52 -19.46 -14.81 8.80
C ASP A 52 -18.97 -15.32 10.16
N VAL A 53 -19.92 -15.55 11.08
CA VAL A 53 -19.65 -15.96 12.46
C VAL A 53 -18.99 -17.35 12.52
N ASP A 54 -19.40 -18.27 11.66
CA ASP A 54 -18.87 -19.64 11.63
C ASP A 54 -17.45 -19.65 11.05
N GLU A 55 -17.21 -18.88 9.98
CA GLU A 55 -15.87 -18.68 9.45
C GLU A 55 -14.92 -18.02 10.46
N GLN A 56 -15.37 -16.98 11.16
CA GLN A 56 -14.60 -16.37 12.25
C GLN A 56 -14.29 -17.36 13.38
N ALA A 57 -15.24 -18.25 13.71
CA ALA A 57 -15.02 -19.29 14.72
C ALA A 57 -14.00 -20.33 14.25
N ARG A 58 -14.10 -20.77 12.99
CA ARG A 58 -13.17 -21.69 12.35
C ARG A 58 -11.75 -21.13 12.32
N LEU A 59 -11.61 -19.88 11.87
CA LEU A 59 -10.31 -19.16 11.81
C LEU A 59 -9.69 -18.97 13.21
N ALA A 60 -10.51 -18.65 14.22
CA ALA A 60 -10.03 -18.52 15.58
C ALA A 60 -9.55 -19.88 16.16
N SER A 61 -10.21 -20.97 15.81
CA SER A 61 -9.77 -22.33 16.19
C SER A 61 -8.46 -22.71 15.50
N ALA A 62 -8.33 -22.39 14.20
CA ALA A 62 -7.10 -22.61 13.46
C ALA A 62 -5.93 -21.79 14.03
N ALA A 63 -6.17 -20.52 14.41
CA ALA A 63 -5.16 -19.69 15.06
C ALA A 63 -4.67 -20.24 16.38
N LYS A 64 -5.55 -20.82 17.20
CA LYS A 64 -5.13 -21.48 18.47
C LYS A 64 -4.21 -22.67 18.22
N LEU A 65 -4.50 -23.49 17.21
CA LEU A 65 -3.65 -24.62 16.82
C LEU A 65 -2.29 -24.10 16.30
N GLU A 66 -2.31 -23.04 15.53
CA GLU A 66 -1.08 -22.42 15.02
C GLU A 66 -0.21 -21.83 16.14
N VAL A 67 -0.81 -21.18 17.14
CA VAL A 67 -0.08 -20.71 18.34
C VAL A 67 0.59 -21.90 19.04
N ALA A 68 -0.13 -23.01 19.26
CA ALA A 68 0.44 -24.20 19.90
C ALA A 68 1.60 -24.78 19.07
N ARG A 69 1.46 -24.84 17.74
CA ARG A 69 2.53 -25.27 16.82
C ARG A 69 3.77 -24.39 16.94
N LEU A 70 3.57 -23.07 16.92
CA LEU A 70 4.67 -22.10 16.99
C LEU A 70 5.42 -22.17 18.33
N LEU A 71 4.70 -22.30 19.45
CA LEU A 71 5.30 -22.42 20.76
C LEU A 71 6.05 -23.75 20.98
N SER A 72 5.68 -24.78 20.20
CA SER A 72 6.38 -26.07 20.20
C SER A 72 7.57 -26.13 19.26
N ASP A 73 7.76 -25.12 18.41
CA ASP A 73 8.85 -25.06 17.43
C ASP A 73 10.17 -24.70 18.17
N PRO A 74 11.23 -25.52 18.07
CA PRO A 74 12.52 -25.19 18.66
C PRO A 74 13.08 -23.82 18.20
N ALA A 75 12.72 -23.36 17.01
CA ALA A 75 13.12 -22.05 16.48
C ALA A 75 12.51 -20.88 17.29
N ALA A 76 11.41 -21.10 18.01
CA ALA A 76 10.79 -20.06 18.84
C ALA A 76 11.75 -19.52 19.91
N SER A 77 12.67 -20.34 20.40
CA SER A 77 13.70 -19.93 21.35
C SER A 77 14.69 -18.89 20.83
N LEU A 78 14.76 -18.72 19.51
CA LEU A 78 15.63 -17.76 18.81
C LEU A 78 14.93 -16.41 18.56
N TRP A 79 13.60 -16.35 18.66
CA TRP A 79 12.87 -15.12 18.41
C TRP A 79 13.08 -14.12 19.55
N ARG A 80 13.28 -12.87 19.19
CA ARG A 80 13.50 -11.77 20.16
C ARG A 80 12.44 -10.68 20.04
N ALA A 81 11.70 -10.67 18.94
CA ALA A 81 10.56 -9.81 18.71
C ALA A 81 9.62 -10.45 17.70
N TRP A 82 8.40 -9.97 17.70
CA TRP A 82 7.39 -10.32 16.71
C TRP A 82 6.93 -9.06 15.96
N VAL A 83 6.84 -9.13 14.63
CA VAL A 83 6.31 -8.07 13.77
C VAL A 83 5.14 -8.60 12.97
N SER A 84 3.95 -8.03 13.17
CA SER A 84 2.78 -8.31 12.34
C SER A 84 2.52 -7.18 11.35
N TYR A 85 2.18 -7.56 10.11
CA TYR A 85 1.77 -6.62 9.09
C TYR A 85 0.28 -6.73 8.80
N HIS A 86 -0.42 -5.58 8.88
CA HIS A 86 -1.81 -5.34 8.56
C HIS A 86 -2.81 -6.05 9.50
N ASN A 87 -3.00 -5.46 10.70
CA ASN A 87 -4.02 -5.88 11.66
C ASN A 87 -5.26 -4.98 11.57
N TYR A 88 -6.44 -5.54 11.28
CA TYR A 88 -7.72 -4.82 11.25
C TYR A 88 -8.92 -5.78 11.39
N TYR A 89 -10.13 -5.23 11.51
CA TYR A 89 -11.35 -5.97 11.85
C TYR A 89 -11.73 -7.13 10.91
N LYS A 90 -11.25 -7.17 9.66
CA LYS A 90 -11.47 -8.32 8.75
C LYS A 90 -10.33 -9.34 8.79
N ALA A 91 -9.16 -8.92 9.24
CA ALA A 91 -7.97 -9.74 9.33
C ALA A 91 -7.20 -9.43 10.62
N PRO A 92 -7.76 -9.79 11.79
CA PRO A 92 -7.10 -9.56 13.07
C PRO A 92 -5.88 -10.48 13.22
N ASP A 93 -4.84 -9.98 13.89
CA ASP A 93 -3.77 -10.86 14.35
C ASP A 93 -4.23 -11.67 15.57
N LEU A 94 -4.58 -12.92 15.33
CA LEU A 94 -5.01 -13.88 16.36
C LEU A 94 -3.86 -14.70 16.93
N ILE A 95 -2.62 -14.49 16.46
CA ILE A 95 -1.45 -15.32 16.77
C ILE A 95 -0.42 -14.52 17.55
N GLY A 96 0.01 -13.37 17.03
CA GLY A 96 1.13 -12.59 17.57
C GLY A 96 1.01 -12.27 19.06
N PRO A 97 -0.10 -11.70 19.56
CA PRO A 97 -0.24 -11.37 20.98
C PRO A 97 -0.04 -12.58 21.91
N ALA A 98 -0.63 -13.73 21.56
CA ALA A 98 -0.54 -14.94 22.39
C ALA A 98 0.87 -15.55 22.39
N VAL A 99 1.56 -15.53 21.25
CA VAL A 99 2.95 -16.02 21.17
C VAL A 99 3.90 -15.09 21.91
N CYS A 100 3.72 -13.76 21.75
CA CYS A 100 4.56 -12.78 22.43
C CYS A 100 4.42 -12.85 23.97
N ASP A 101 3.20 -12.97 24.46
CA ASP A 101 2.92 -13.14 25.89
C ASP A 101 3.60 -14.41 26.44
N ALA A 102 3.43 -15.55 25.75
CA ALA A 102 4.01 -16.83 26.18
C ALA A 102 5.55 -16.85 26.16
N LEU A 103 6.18 -16.14 25.21
CA LEU A 103 7.64 -16.09 25.08
C LEU A 103 8.28 -14.90 25.81
N GLY A 104 7.49 -13.94 26.29
CA GLY A 104 7.99 -12.72 26.95
C GLY A 104 8.77 -11.82 25.99
N ILE A 105 8.37 -11.75 24.70
CA ILE A 105 9.03 -10.95 23.68
C ILE A 105 8.15 -9.77 23.22
N PRO A 106 8.74 -8.63 22.82
CA PRO A 106 7.97 -7.46 22.37
C PRO A 106 7.20 -7.73 21.08
N TYR A 107 5.97 -7.20 21.04
CA TYR A 107 5.06 -7.28 19.91
C TYR A 107 4.98 -5.94 19.18
N PHE A 108 5.21 -5.95 17.88
CA PHE A 108 5.15 -4.79 16.98
C PHE A 108 4.12 -5.01 15.90
N GLN A 109 3.45 -3.93 15.49
CA GLN A 109 2.57 -3.93 14.32
C GLN A 109 3.03 -2.89 13.30
N VAL A 110 2.89 -3.22 12.03
CA VAL A 110 3.00 -2.28 10.90
C VAL A 110 1.66 -2.25 10.20
N GLU A 111 1.08 -1.05 10.01
CA GLU A 111 -0.24 -0.83 9.42
C GLU A 111 -1.35 -1.52 10.22
N SER A 112 -1.79 -0.88 11.27
CA SER A 112 -2.94 -1.30 12.06
C SER A 112 -4.06 -0.28 11.97
N THR A 113 -5.29 -0.74 11.83
CA THR A 113 -6.47 0.12 11.72
C THR A 113 -7.47 -0.18 12.82
N ARG A 114 -7.82 0.82 13.63
CA ARG A 114 -8.87 0.71 14.66
C ARG A 114 -10.23 1.07 14.09
N ALA A 115 -11.25 0.27 14.41
CA ALA A 115 -12.58 0.41 13.83
C ALA A 115 -13.70 0.21 14.87
N ARG A 116 -13.85 1.12 15.85
CA ARG A 116 -14.85 1.05 16.92
C ARG A 116 -16.28 0.76 16.42
N LYS A 117 -16.67 1.30 15.26
CA LYS A 117 -17.97 1.03 14.64
C LYS A 117 -18.21 -0.44 14.28
N ARG A 118 -17.16 -1.25 14.24
CA ARG A 118 -17.22 -2.69 13.95
C ARG A 118 -17.25 -3.56 15.21
N LEU A 119 -17.17 -2.97 16.39
CA LEU A 119 -17.34 -3.69 17.67
C LEU A 119 -18.78 -4.19 17.88
N SER A 120 -19.69 -3.80 17.02
CA SER A 120 -21.05 -4.34 16.88
C SER A 120 -21.28 -4.89 15.47
N GLY A 121 -22.30 -5.74 15.32
CA GLY A 121 -22.66 -6.37 14.04
C GLY A 121 -21.77 -7.55 13.66
N PRO A 122 -21.78 -7.96 12.38
CA PRO A 122 -21.23 -9.25 11.92
C PRO A 122 -19.71 -9.44 12.20
N TRP A 123 -18.94 -8.36 12.23
CA TRP A 123 -17.50 -8.42 12.51
C TRP A 123 -17.13 -8.23 13.99
N ALA A 124 -18.11 -8.12 14.89
CA ALA A 124 -17.84 -7.74 16.29
C ALA A 124 -16.77 -8.61 16.99
N ARG A 125 -16.74 -9.91 16.70
CA ARG A 125 -15.75 -10.83 17.25
C ARG A 125 -14.34 -10.51 16.76
N PHE A 126 -14.17 -10.39 15.44
CA PHE A 126 -12.89 -10.08 14.82
C PHE A 126 -12.44 -8.65 15.10
N ALA A 127 -13.38 -7.70 15.18
CA ALA A 127 -13.07 -6.33 15.57
C ALA A 127 -12.52 -6.26 17.01
N ARG A 128 -13.13 -6.97 17.97
CA ARG A 128 -12.59 -7.05 19.34
C ARG A 128 -11.19 -7.68 19.37
N ALA A 129 -10.97 -8.72 18.56
CA ALA A 129 -9.65 -9.35 18.49
C ALA A 129 -8.59 -8.40 17.87
N ALA A 130 -8.96 -7.64 16.82
CA ALA A 130 -8.06 -6.64 16.23
C ALA A 130 -7.74 -5.50 17.19
N GLU A 131 -8.71 -5.00 17.95
CA GLU A 131 -8.48 -3.99 19.00
C GLU A 131 -7.57 -4.54 20.09
N ALA A 132 -7.84 -5.76 20.59
CA ALA A 132 -7.00 -6.40 21.61
C ALA A 132 -5.55 -6.64 21.12
N ALA A 133 -5.38 -7.03 19.84
CA ALA A 133 -4.05 -7.15 19.26
C ALA A 133 -3.34 -5.79 19.13
N SER A 134 -4.09 -4.72 18.80
CA SER A 134 -3.52 -3.38 18.78
C SER A 134 -3.16 -2.89 20.20
N ASP A 135 -3.98 -3.20 21.21
CA ASP A 135 -3.69 -2.83 22.60
C ASP A 135 -2.45 -3.56 23.17
N ALA A 136 -2.23 -4.79 22.76
CA ALA A 136 -1.07 -5.58 23.16
C ALA A 136 0.25 -5.14 22.49
N ALA A 137 0.20 -4.35 21.44
CA ALA A 137 1.40 -3.93 20.71
C ALA A 137 2.21 -2.91 21.51
N HIS A 138 3.50 -3.21 21.72
CA HIS A 138 4.46 -2.26 22.29
C HIS A 138 4.61 -1.02 21.42
N THR A 139 4.70 -1.23 20.10
CA THR A 139 4.78 -0.14 19.12
C THR A 139 3.95 -0.47 17.89
N ILE A 140 3.22 0.54 17.37
CA ILE A 140 2.53 0.46 16.10
C ILE A 140 3.15 1.46 15.13
N PHE A 141 3.65 0.94 14.01
CA PHE A 141 4.07 1.75 12.88
C PHE A 141 2.86 2.01 11.98
N TYR A 142 2.36 3.24 11.95
CA TYR A 142 1.28 3.62 11.05
C TYR A 142 1.82 4.16 9.73
N VAL A 143 1.13 3.85 8.63
CA VAL A 143 1.59 4.21 7.27
C VAL A 143 0.84 5.42 6.70
N THR A 144 -0.36 5.72 7.19
CA THR A 144 -1.17 6.86 6.76
C THR A 144 -1.57 7.74 7.94
N GLN A 145 -1.74 9.05 7.69
CA GLN A 145 -2.24 9.96 8.74
C GLN A 145 -3.67 9.64 9.16
N ARG A 146 -4.47 9.07 8.26
CA ARG A 146 -5.83 8.62 8.56
C ARG A 146 -5.85 7.51 9.61
N ASP A 147 -4.95 6.53 9.52
CA ASP A 147 -4.84 5.47 10.54
C ASP A 147 -4.35 6.06 11.88
N ALA A 148 -3.41 7.01 11.82
CA ALA A 148 -2.89 7.68 13.00
C ALA A 148 -3.97 8.33 13.87
N GLU A 149 -5.02 8.91 13.27
CA GLU A 149 -6.12 9.54 14.02
C GLU A 149 -6.80 8.55 14.97
N THR A 150 -7.17 7.38 14.47
CA THR A 150 -7.84 6.36 15.27
C THR A 150 -6.89 5.68 16.25
N LEU A 151 -5.64 5.47 15.85
CA LEU A 151 -4.60 4.92 16.72
C LEU A 151 -4.32 5.83 17.91
N ARG A 152 -4.09 7.14 17.68
CA ARG A 152 -3.84 8.12 18.75
C ARG A 152 -5.01 8.25 19.70
N ARG A 153 -6.25 8.23 19.17
CA ARG A 153 -7.47 8.32 20.00
C ARG A 153 -7.60 7.14 20.97
N ASP A 154 -7.19 5.94 20.56
CA ASP A 154 -7.50 4.68 21.20
C ASP A 154 -6.24 3.96 21.76
N ALA A 155 -5.06 4.58 21.68
CA ALA A 155 -3.82 4.01 22.20
C ALA A 155 -3.90 3.82 23.74
N PRO A 156 -3.54 2.65 24.27
CA PRO A 156 -3.34 2.50 25.70
C PRO A 156 -2.11 3.30 26.18
N ASP A 157 -2.07 3.57 27.49
CA ASP A 157 -0.94 4.26 28.11
C ASP A 157 0.38 3.50 27.85
N GLY A 158 1.41 4.23 27.47
CA GLY A 158 2.74 3.68 27.21
C GLY A 158 2.94 3.09 25.81
N GLN A 159 1.90 2.96 24.98
CA GLN A 159 2.04 2.50 23.61
C GLN A 159 2.74 3.54 22.73
N THR A 160 3.73 3.12 21.95
CA THR A 160 4.44 4.00 21.03
C THR A 160 3.81 3.94 19.63
N LEU A 161 3.52 5.11 19.03
CA LEU A 161 3.01 5.25 17.68
C LEU A 161 4.03 5.97 16.82
N ILE A 162 4.45 5.35 15.71
CA ILE A 162 5.51 5.85 14.83
C ILE A 162 5.02 5.90 13.40
N HIS A 163 5.21 7.02 12.72
CA HIS A 163 4.94 7.13 11.29
C HIS A 163 6.02 6.40 10.51
N LEU A 164 5.65 5.34 9.78
CA LEU A 164 6.48 4.66 8.79
C LEU A 164 5.89 4.96 7.41
N PRO A 165 6.38 5.97 6.68
CA PRO A 165 5.85 6.28 5.36
C PRO A 165 5.88 5.06 4.43
N PRO A 166 4.86 4.85 3.59
CA PRO A 166 4.93 3.81 2.55
C PRO A 166 6.21 3.94 1.74
N PHE A 167 6.82 2.83 1.37
CA PHE A 167 8.13 2.85 0.71
C PHE A 167 8.25 1.77 -0.37
N LEU A 168 9.17 1.99 -1.30
CA LEU A 168 9.56 1.03 -2.32
C LEU A 168 10.65 0.10 -1.78
N ALA A 169 10.50 -1.20 -2.01
CA ALA A 169 11.48 -2.23 -1.64
C ALA A 169 12.70 -2.20 -2.57
N ARG A 170 13.31 -1.03 -2.74
CA ARG A 170 14.49 -0.84 -3.59
C ARG A 170 15.47 0.13 -2.94
N ALA A 171 16.77 -0.20 -3.09
CA ALA A 171 17.86 0.62 -2.59
C ALA A 171 18.28 1.72 -3.57
N ALA A 172 18.13 1.47 -4.88
CA ALA A 172 18.51 2.40 -5.93
C ALA A 172 17.29 2.92 -6.70
N MET A 173 17.41 4.13 -7.22
CA MET A 173 16.39 4.75 -8.05
C MET A 173 16.35 4.12 -9.44
N PRO A 174 15.16 4.00 -10.09
CA PRO A 174 15.06 3.60 -11.49
C PRO A 174 15.63 4.67 -12.42
N PRO A 175 15.80 4.35 -13.71
CA PRO A 175 16.10 5.35 -14.73
C PRO A 175 15.08 6.49 -14.68
N GLU A 176 15.56 7.73 -14.83
CA GLU A 176 14.69 8.90 -14.88
C GLU A 176 14.02 9.02 -16.25
N SER A 177 12.72 9.29 -16.28
CA SER A 177 12.01 9.56 -17.52
C SER A 177 12.45 10.88 -18.17
N ALA A 178 12.50 10.90 -19.49
CA ALA A 178 12.63 12.13 -20.27
C ALA A 178 11.34 12.99 -20.25
N ARG A 179 10.23 12.45 -19.79
CA ARG A 179 8.91 13.10 -19.70
C ARG A 179 8.34 13.62 -21.03
N THR A 180 8.63 12.91 -22.12
CA THR A 180 8.23 13.30 -23.49
C THR A 180 7.28 12.33 -24.17
N GLY A 181 7.02 11.17 -23.59
CA GLY A 181 6.17 10.12 -24.16
C GLY A 181 4.68 10.26 -23.78
N PRO A 182 3.91 9.18 -23.91
CA PRO A 182 2.51 9.17 -23.51
C PRO A 182 2.35 9.34 -22.00
N MET A 183 1.17 9.74 -21.54
CA MET A 183 0.78 9.58 -20.13
C MET A 183 0.76 8.09 -19.77
N LEU A 184 0.92 7.76 -18.50
CA LEU A 184 0.86 6.38 -18.03
C LEU A 184 -0.13 6.24 -16.88
N SER A 185 -0.97 5.20 -16.94
CA SER A 185 -1.77 4.70 -15.81
C SER A 185 -1.36 3.26 -15.51
N VAL A 186 -1.27 2.91 -14.23
CA VAL A 186 -0.94 1.54 -13.79
C VAL A 186 -1.93 1.10 -12.73
N GLY A 187 -2.65 0.01 -12.99
CA GLY A 187 -3.61 -0.51 -12.02
C GLY A 187 -4.24 -1.84 -12.43
N MET A 188 -4.56 -2.68 -11.44
CA MET A 188 -5.33 -3.89 -11.69
C MET A 188 -6.75 -3.55 -12.14
N MET A 189 -7.27 -4.27 -13.12
CA MET A 189 -8.63 -4.11 -13.63
C MET A 189 -9.61 -4.97 -12.82
N ARG A 190 -9.95 -4.50 -11.61
CA ARG A 190 -10.89 -5.17 -10.69
C ARG A 190 -12.19 -4.37 -10.56
N PRO A 191 -13.33 -5.05 -10.29
CA PRO A 191 -14.58 -4.35 -9.98
C PRO A 191 -14.44 -3.47 -8.73
N GLY A 192 -15.37 -2.52 -8.56
CA GLY A 192 -15.38 -1.57 -7.46
C GLY A 192 -14.44 -0.38 -7.70
N ASP A 193 -13.60 -0.05 -6.72
CA ASP A 193 -12.82 1.19 -6.69
C ASP A 193 -11.83 1.33 -7.87
N LYS A 194 -11.26 0.22 -8.33
CA LYS A 194 -10.36 0.24 -9.49
C LYS A 194 -11.13 0.58 -10.77
N LEU A 195 -12.28 -0.04 -11.00
CA LEU A 195 -13.14 0.28 -12.12
C LEU A 195 -13.66 1.72 -12.04
N ALA A 196 -14.02 2.20 -10.85
CA ALA A 196 -14.39 3.59 -10.65
C ALA A 196 -13.27 4.56 -11.02
N SER A 197 -12.01 4.22 -10.73
CA SER A 197 -10.84 5.00 -11.16
C SER A 197 -10.70 5.02 -12.69
N TYR A 198 -10.93 3.91 -13.38
CA TYR A 198 -10.91 3.87 -14.85
C TYR A 198 -12.03 4.70 -15.48
N ARG A 199 -13.24 4.68 -14.92
CA ARG A 199 -14.33 5.57 -15.37
C ARG A 199 -13.96 7.04 -15.19
N LEU A 200 -13.38 7.39 -14.05
CA LEU A 200 -12.93 8.75 -13.78
C LEU A 200 -11.75 9.17 -14.68
N ILE A 201 -10.89 8.24 -15.11
CA ILE A 201 -9.88 8.51 -16.15
C ILE A 201 -10.60 8.90 -17.46
N ALA A 202 -11.57 8.11 -17.91
CA ALA A 202 -12.30 8.41 -19.15
C ALA A 202 -13.02 9.76 -19.07
N ASP A 203 -13.73 10.01 -17.97
CA ASP A 203 -14.41 11.29 -17.75
C ASP A 203 -13.41 12.47 -17.78
N THR A 204 -12.24 12.31 -17.21
CA THR A 204 -11.17 13.32 -17.24
C THR A 204 -10.65 13.55 -18.67
N LEU A 205 -10.36 12.48 -19.42
CA LEU A 205 -9.88 12.57 -20.80
C LEU A 205 -10.87 13.27 -21.72
N ALA A 206 -12.18 13.09 -21.50
CA ALA A 206 -13.24 13.77 -22.25
C ALA A 206 -13.26 15.30 -22.05
N HIS A 207 -12.68 15.81 -20.96
CA HIS A 207 -12.56 17.25 -20.69
C HIS A 207 -11.26 17.86 -21.20
N LEU A 208 -10.34 17.08 -21.77
CA LEU A 208 -9.10 17.64 -22.32
C LEU A 208 -9.38 18.53 -23.52
N PRO A 209 -8.65 19.64 -23.72
CA PRO A 209 -8.81 20.53 -24.85
C PRO A 209 -8.64 19.81 -26.19
N GLN A 210 -9.51 20.12 -27.18
CA GLN A 210 -9.53 19.44 -28.51
C GLN A 210 -8.20 19.52 -29.25
N GLY A 211 -7.45 20.61 -29.11
CA GLY A 211 -6.17 20.83 -29.78
C GLY A 211 -4.95 20.29 -29.02
N LEU A 212 -5.14 19.73 -27.85
CA LEU A 212 -4.04 19.20 -27.06
C LEU A 212 -3.56 17.86 -27.66
N ASP A 213 -2.26 17.76 -27.91
CA ASP A 213 -1.63 16.49 -28.27
C ASP A 213 -1.36 15.67 -27.02
N TRP A 214 -2.00 14.49 -26.93
CA TRP A 214 -1.86 13.57 -25.82
C TRP A 214 -2.10 12.12 -26.24
N ALA A 215 -1.44 11.22 -25.54
CA ALA A 215 -1.71 9.79 -25.57
C ALA A 215 -1.64 9.22 -24.15
N LEU A 216 -2.35 8.13 -23.90
CA LEU A 216 -2.35 7.42 -22.64
C LEU A 216 -2.05 5.93 -22.86
N GLU A 217 -1.07 5.41 -22.13
CA GLU A 217 -0.84 3.98 -21.98
C GLU A 217 -1.40 3.49 -20.64
N ILE A 218 -2.10 2.37 -20.66
CA ILE A 218 -2.67 1.75 -19.47
C ILE A 218 -2.05 0.37 -19.27
N ALA A 219 -1.22 0.22 -18.24
CA ALA A 219 -0.66 -1.06 -17.82
C ALA A 219 -1.51 -1.68 -16.72
N GLY A 220 -2.02 -2.88 -16.97
CA GLY A 220 -2.85 -3.62 -16.04
C GLY A 220 -3.74 -4.64 -16.74
N ASP A 221 -4.25 -5.57 -15.93
CA ASP A 221 -5.16 -6.61 -16.37
C ASP A 221 -6.09 -7.01 -15.23
N GLY A 222 -7.12 -7.79 -15.52
CA GLY A 222 -8.03 -8.31 -14.51
C GLY A 222 -9.43 -8.62 -15.03
N PRO A 223 -10.33 -9.03 -14.13
CA PRO A 223 -11.67 -9.51 -14.48
C PRO A 223 -12.53 -8.52 -15.27
N VAL A 224 -12.30 -7.21 -15.11
CA VAL A 224 -13.07 -6.15 -15.81
C VAL A 224 -12.32 -5.52 -16.98
N ARG A 225 -11.30 -6.20 -17.52
CA ARG A 225 -10.52 -5.69 -18.67
C ARG A 225 -11.39 -5.32 -19.86
N ALA A 226 -12.38 -6.16 -20.19
CA ALA A 226 -13.30 -5.90 -21.31
C ALA A 226 -14.10 -4.61 -21.09
N GLU A 227 -14.59 -4.38 -19.87
CA GLU A 227 -15.31 -3.16 -19.51
C GLU A 227 -14.40 -1.92 -19.57
N VAL A 228 -13.16 -2.03 -19.11
CA VAL A 228 -12.17 -0.95 -19.23
C VAL A 228 -11.86 -0.65 -20.69
N ALA A 229 -11.73 -1.67 -21.54
CA ALA A 229 -11.52 -1.48 -22.98
C ALA A 229 -12.71 -0.77 -23.66
N ASP A 230 -13.92 -1.13 -23.27
CA ASP A 230 -15.15 -0.49 -23.76
C ASP A 230 -15.21 0.99 -23.35
N ILE A 231 -14.98 1.29 -22.06
CA ILE A 231 -14.92 2.66 -21.53
C ILE A 231 -13.90 3.51 -22.31
N MET A 232 -12.73 2.96 -22.66
CA MET A 232 -11.65 3.66 -23.34
C MET A 232 -11.82 3.72 -24.86
N SER A 233 -12.75 2.98 -25.44
CA SER A 233 -12.91 2.83 -26.91
C SER A 233 -13.17 4.14 -27.64
N SER A 234 -13.87 5.09 -27.00
CA SER A 234 -14.20 6.40 -27.54
C SER A 234 -12.98 7.28 -27.86
N PHE A 235 -11.82 6.99 -27.25
CA PHE A 235 -10.58 7.74 -27.47
C PHE A 235 -9.72 7.18 -28.62
N GLY A 236 -10.12 6.04 -29.20
CA GLY A 236 -9.45 5.43 -30.35
C GLY A 236 -7.96 5.16 -30.08
N LYS A 237 -7.12 5.57 -31.05
CA LYS A 237 -5.66 5.34 -30.98
C LYS A 237 -4.92 6.14 -29.91
N ARG A 238 -5.58 7.10 -29.25
CA ARG A 238 -4.97 7.88 -28.17
C ARG A 238 -4.79 7.07 -26.90
N VAL A 239 -5.56 5.99 -26.69
CA VAL A 239 -5.44 5.13 -25.53
C VAL A 239 -4.97 3.74 -25.95
N THR A 240 -3.91 3.24 -25.30
CA THR A 240 -3.34 1.91 -25.57
C THR A 240 -3.36 1.08 -24.29
N LEU A 241 -4.01 -0.09 -24.32
CA LEU A 241 -4.01 -1.06 -23.23
C LEU A 241 -2.80 -1.99 -23.38
N LEU A 242 -1.84 -1.91 -22.47
CA LEU A 242 -0.60 -2.69 -22.50
C LEU A 242 -0.76 -4.10 -21.94
N GLY A 243 -1.89 -4.38 -21.23
CA GLY A 243 -2.06 -5.60 -20.46
C GLY A 243 -1.24 -5.63 -19.18
N ALA A 244 -1.14 -6.81 -18.55
CA ALA A 244 -0.27 -7.01 -17.40
C ALA A 244 1.20 -6.94 -17.84
N LEU A 245 2.00 -6.14 -17.16
CA LEU A 245 3.43 -6.02 -17.39
C LEU A 245 4.21 -6.58 -16.21
N ASP A 246 5.26 -7.32 -16.52
CA ASP A 246 6.29 -7.70 -15.55
C ASP A 246 7.15 -6.49 -15.17
N ALA A 247 7.98 -6.64 -14.14
CA ALA A 247 8.78 -5.54 -13.57
C ALA A 247 9.62 -4.78 -14.61
N ALA A 248 10.35 -5.47 -15.48
CA ALA A 248 11.22 -4.80 -16.45
C ALA A 248 10.47 -4.06 -17.58
N PRO A 249 9.43 -4.63 -18.23
CA PRO A 249 8.54 -3.87 -19.12
C PRO A 249 7.83 -2.70 -18.45
N LEU A 250 7.40 -2.85 -17.19
CA LEU A 250 6.76 -1.79 -16.43
C LEU A 250 7.72 -0.63 -16.13
N GLU A 251 8.97 -0.94 -15.74
CA GLU A 251 10.00 0.08 -15.53
C GLU A 251 10.30 0.87 -16.82
N LYS A 252 10.32 0.20 -17.98
CA LYS A 252 10.43 0.87 -19.29
C LYS A 252 9.22 1.76 -19.59
N ALA A 253 8.01 1.36 -19.19
CA ALA A 253 6.82 2.19 -19.37
C ALA A 253 6.92 3.48 -18.52
N TYR A 254 7.32 3.38 -17.25
CA TYR A 254 7.61 4.56 -16.43
C TYR A 254 8.70 5.44 -17.04
N ALA A 255 9.81 4.85 -17.51
CA ALA A 255 10.96 5.60 -18.05
C ALA A 255 10.66 6.40 -19.33
N ARG A 256 9.63 6.03 -20.12
CA ARG A 256 9.25 6.76 -21.35
C ARG A 256 8.06 7.70 -21.16
N ALA A 257 7.30 7.59 -20.06
CA ALA A 257 6.07 8.36 -19.86
C ALA A 257 6.34 9.87 -19.69
N SER A 258 5.34 10.71 -19.98
CA SER A 258 5.38 12.16 -19.74
C SER A 258 4.94 12.54 -18.34
N LEU A 259 3.85 11.93 -17.87
CA LEU A 259 3.30 12.05 -16.52
C LEU A 259 2.56 10.77 -16.15
N PHE A 260 2.30 10.59 -14.87
CA PHE A 260 1.50 9.49 -14.34
C PHE A 260 0.12 10.00 -13.96
N PHE A 261 -0.92 9.34 -14.45
CA PHE A 261 -2.31 9.70 -14.20
C PHE A 261 -3.07 8.55 -13.56
N TRP A 262 -3.45 8.70 -12.30
CA TRP A 262 -4.25 7.74 -11.57
C TRP A 262 -5.11 8.46 -10.53
N PRO A 263 -6.46 8.52 -10.66
CA PRO A 263 -7.33 9.27 -9.74
C PRO A 263 -7.30 8.79 -8.29
N GLY A 264 -7.12 7.47 -8.07
CA GLY A 264 -6.92 6.90 -6.74
C GLY A 264 -8.19 6.75 -5.91
N VAL A 265 -9.30 6.34 -6.52
CA VAL A 265 -10.54 6.08 -5.78
C VAL A 265 -10.30 5.01 -4.71
N ASN A 266 -10.50 5.37 -3.43
CA ASN A 266 -10.29 4.53 -2.25
C ASN A 266 -8.92 3.82 -2.18
N GLU A 267 -7.87 4.42 -2.74
CA GLU A 267 -6.52 3.93 -2.51
C GLU A 267 -6.12 4.14 -1.05
N ALA A 268 -5.51 3.12 -0.45
CA ALA A 268 -4.95 3.27 0.90
C ALA A 268 -3.79 4.28 0.88
N PHE A 269 -2.84 4.10 -0.04
CA PHE A 269 -1.73 5.01 -0.37
C PHE A 269 -1.23 4.86 -1.81
N GLY A 270 -1.26 3.66 -2.39
CA GLY A 270 -0.92 3.38 -3.80
C GLY A 270 0.58 3.43 -4.11
N LEU A 271 1.28 2.29 -4.00
CA LEU A 271 2.71 2.17 -4.33
C LEU A 271 3.04 2.62 -5.77
N VAL A 272 2.09 2.52 -6.70
CA VAL A 272 2.25 2.96 -8.09
C VAL A 272 2.59 4.45 -8.22
N TYR A 273 2.13 5.27 -7.28
CA TYR A 273 2.51 6.69 -7.23
C TYR A 273 3.98 6.87 -6.88
N LEU A 274 4.47 6.10 -5.91
CA LEU A 274 5.88 6.13 -5.54
C LEU A 274 6.77 5.62 -6.67
N GLU A 275 6.32 4.57 -7.39
CA GLU A 275 7.03 4.04 -8.56
C GLU A 275 7.13 5.08 -9.68
N ALA A 276 6.03 5.75 -9.99
CA ALA A 276 6.00 6.82 -10.98
C ALA A 276 6.91 8.00 -10.59
N GLN A 277 6.82 8.46 -9.36
CA GLN A 277 7.64 9.55 -8.84
C GLN A 277 9.12 9.15 -8.74
N ALA A 278 9.42 7.88 -8.44
CA ALA A 278 10.78 7.36 -8.51
C ALA A 278 11.37 7.45 -9.91
N ALA A 279 10.56 7.24 -10.96
CA ALA A 279 10.97 7.49 -12.34
C ALA A 279 10.97 8.98 -12.73
N GLY A 280 10.69 9.89 -11.81
CA GLY A 280 10.70 11.34 -12.03
C GLY A 280 9.46 11.85 -12.77
N LEU A 281 8.35 11.11 -12.73
CA LEU A 281 7.10 11.56 -13.34
C LEU A 281 6.33 12.47 -12.38
N PRO A 282 5.80 13.62 -12.85
CA PRO A 282 4.75 14.30 -12.13
C PRO A 282 3.49 13.41 -12.10
N VAL A 283 2.76 13.47 -11.00
CA VAL A 283 1.55 12.68 -10.80
C VAL A 283 0.33 13.59 -10.90
N VAL A 284 -0.71 13.14 -11.58
CA VAL A 284 -2.05 13.71 -11.50
C VAL A 284 -2.95 12.67 -10.82
N ALA A 285 -3.50 13.06 -9.67
CA ALA A 285 -4.37 12.26 -8.83
C ALA A 285 -5.45 13.16 -8.23
N GLN A 286 -6.38 12.61 -7.46
CA GLN A 286 -7.24 13.40 -6.57
C GLN A 286 -6.64 13.49 -5.17
N ASP A 287 -6.87 14.62 -4.50
CA ASP A 287 -6.50 14.81 -3.09
C ASP A 287 -7.42 13.96 -2.20
N ARG A 288 -6.97 12.73 -1.95
CA ARG A 288 -7.70 11.74 -1.14
C ARG A 288 -6.84 11.31 0.04
N PRO A 289 -7.46 10.97 1.19
CA PRO A 289 -6.73 10.40 2.32
C PRO A 289 -5.86 9.21 1.88
N GLY A 290 -4.60 9.21 2.30
CA GLY A 290 -3.59 8.22 1.90
C GLY A 290 -2.86 8.56 0.60
N VAL A 291 -3.54 9.05 -0.43
CA VAL A 291 -2.90 9.52 -1.67
C VAL A 291 -2.05 10.76 -1.39
N CYS A 292 -2.61 11.74 -0.66
CA CYS A 292 -1.88 12.96 -0.27
C CYS A 292 -0.65 12.68 0.62
N ASP A 293 -0.58 11.52 1.28
CA ASP A 293 0.60 11.14 2.09
C ASP A 293 1.81 10.71 1.24
N VAL A 294 1.60 10.36 -0.04
CA VAL A 294 2.63 9.79 -0.92
C VAL A 294 2.84 10.54 -2.23
N VAL A 295 1.92 11.42 -2.61
CA VAL A 295 2.02 12.15 -3.89
C VAL A 295 2.55 13.57 -3.65
N TYR A 296 3.56 13.96 -4.43
CA TYR A 296 4.15 15.29 -4.37
C TYR A 296 3.28 16.34 -5.09
N GLY A 297 3.05 17.44 -4.42
CA GLY A 297 2.38 18.61 -4.99
C GLY A 297 0.91 18.72 -4.56
N ARG A 298 0.21 19.68 -5.17
CA ARG A 298 -1.22 19.88 -4.95
C ARG A 298 -2.03 19.11 -5.99
N HIS A 299 -3.09 18.48 -5.54
CA HIS A 299 -4.02 17.73 -6.37
C HIS A 299 -5.44 18.26 -6.19
N PRO A 300 -6.31 18.13 -7.22
CA PRO A 300 -7.71 18.54 -7.13
C PRO A 300 -8.46 17.75 -6.05
N ASP A 301 -9.31 18.44 -5.29
CA ASP A 301 -10.27 17.77 -4.40
C ASP A 301 -11.23 16.91 -5.24
N PRO A 302 -11.64 15.72 -4.78
CA PRO A 302 -12.63 14.91 -5.48
C PRO A 302 -13.91 15.65 -5.86
N GLN A 303 -14.32 16.67 -5.10
CA GLN A 303 -15.51 17.48 -5.36
C GLN A 303 -15.33 18.45 -6.55
N GLU A 304 -14.10 18.79 -6.91
CA GLU A 304 -13.80 19.61 -8.10
C GLU A 304 -14.04 18.83 -9.42
N GLY A 305 -14.20 17.51 -9.33
CA GLY A 305 -14.59 16.65 -10.44
C GLY A 305 -13.48 16.38 -11.46
N PRO A 306 -13.84 15.70 -12.58
CA PRO A 306 -12.87 15.28 -13.58
C PRO A 306 -12.24 16.45 -14.36
N LYS A 307 -12.96 17.57 -14.50
CA LYS A 307 -12.44 18.75 -15.21
C LYS A 307 -11.19 19.33 -14.55
N ALA A 308 -11.12 19.38 -13.23
CA ALA A 308 -9.97 19.92 -12.53
C ALA A 308 -8.70 19.08 -12.79
N MET A 309 -8.83 17.75 -12.84
CA MET A 309 -7.71 16.88 -13.26
C MET A 309 -7.33 17.09 -14.72
N ALA A 310 -8.32 17.29 -15.63
CA ALA A 310 -8.07 17.57 -17.03
C ALA A 310 -7.30 18.89 -17.21
N ASP A 311 -7.66 19.93 -16.47
CA ASP A 311 -6.96 21.22 -16.49
C ASP A 311 -5.51 21.05 -15.98
N GLN A 312 -5.27 20.27 -14.94
CA GLN A 312 -3.92 19.95 -14.46
C GLN A 312 -3.10 19.15 -15.47
N ILE A 313 -3.70 18.14 -16.13
CA ILE A 313 -3.06 17.38 -17.21
C ILE A 313 -2.69 18.32 -18.36
N ALA A 314 -3.65 19.11 -18.85
CA ALA A 314 -3.43 20.03 -19.95
C ALA A 314 -2.30 21.03 -19.65
N HIS A 315 -2.28 21.56 -18.45
CA HIS A 315 -1.25 22.46 -17.98
C HIS A 315 0.15 21.80 -17.99
N LEU A 316 0.29 20.62 -17.40
CA LEU A 316 1.56 19.87 -17.36
C LEU A 316 2.03 19.42 -18.75
N LEU A 317 1.12 19.04 -19.65
CA LEU A 317 1.50 18.65 -21.01
C LEU A 317 1.92 19.86 -21.86
N SER A 318 1.37 21.03 -21.60
CA SER A 318 1.71 22.27 -22.33
C SER A 318 2.90 23.03 -21.73
N ASN A 319 3.38 22.66 -20.54
CA ASN A 319 4.47 23.38 -19.84
C ASN A 319 5.61 22.42 -19.47
N ASP A 320 6.56 22.26 -20.37
CA ASP A 320 7.72 21.38 -20.20
C ASP A 320 8.58 21.74 -19.00
N ILE A 321 8.71 23.03 -18.68
CA ILE A 321 9.52 23.51 -17.55
C ILE A 321 8.90 23.03 -16.26
N GLU A 322 7.61 23.27 -16.06
CA GLU A 322 6.92 22.89 -14.82
C GLU A 322 6.78 21.37 -14.72
N ARG A 323 6.49 20.67 -15.82
CA ARG A 323 6.47 19.20 -15.86
C ARG A 323 7.81 18.61 -15.38
N ASN A 324 8.93 19.17 -15.84
CA ASN A 324 10.26 18.75 -15.45
C ASN A 324 10.60 19.09 -14.00
N GLN A 325 10.24 20.28 -13.55
CA GLN A 325 10.48 20.70 -12.16
C GLN A 325 9.69 19.83 -11.17
N THR A 326 8.40 19.65 -11.43
CA THR A 326 7.51 18.81 -10.60
C THR A 326 7.99 17.37 -10.54
N GLY A 327 8.36 16.79 -11.68
CA GLY A 327 8.87 15.41 -11.74
C GLY A 327 10.17 15.24 -10.95
N ARG A 328 11.12 16.18 -11.05
CA ARG A 328 12.35 16.13 -10.25
C ARG A 328 12.10 16.31 -8.76
N ALA A 329 11.22 17.22 -8.37
CA ALA A 329 10.87 17.42 -6.98
C ALA A 329 10.19 16.17 -6.38
N ALA A 330 9.26 15.54 -7.12
CA ALA A 330 8.65 14.28 -6.74
C ALA A 330 9.68 13.16 -6.56
N ARG A 331 10.63 13.03 -7.49
CA ARG A 331 11.73 12.07 -7.39
C ARG A 331 12.59 12.30 -6.14
N ASN A 332 12.93 13.54 -5.83
CA ASN A 332 13.71 13.90 -4.64
C ASN A 332 12.97 13.56 -3.34
N MET A 333 11.64 13.74 -3.31
CA MET A 333 10.82 13.31 -2.18
C MET A 333 10.91 11.79 -1.97
N VAL A 334 10.82 10.99 -3.04
CA VAL A 334 10.96 9.52 -2.95
C VAL A 334 12.34 9.13 -2.42
N VAL A 335 13.41 9.75 -2.92
CA VAL A 335 14.78 9.51 -2.45
C VAL A 335 14.90 9.74 -0.94
N SER A 336 14.32 10.82 -0.44
CA SER A 336 14.48 11.23 0.95
C SER A 336 13.67 10.42 1.96
N ARG A 337 12.53 9.83 1.54
CA ARG A 337 11.54 9.28 2.49
C ARG A 337 11.01 7.90 2.16
N HIS A 338 11.03 7.49 0.89
CA HIS A 338 10.23 6.38 0.39
C HIS A 338 11.07 5.25 -0.24
N LEU A 339 12.36 5.15 0.12
CA LEU A 339 13.21 4.02 -0.23
C LEU A 339 13.42 3.09 0.95
N ILE A 340 13.79 1.85 0.66
CA ILE A 340 14.01 0.81 1.66
C ILE A 340 15.01 1.23 2.76
N GLY A 341 16.05 2.01 2.42
CA GLY A 341 17.05 2.45 3.38
C GLY A 341 16.47 3.35 4.49
N ALA A 342 15.55 4.27 4.15
CA ALA A 342 14.88 5.13 5.12
C ALA A 342 13.98 4.30 6.05
N ALA A 343 13.16 3.40 5.49
CA ALA A 343 12.30 2.51 6.27
C ALA A 343 13.11 1.58 7.17
N ALA A 344 14.18 0.98 6.66
CA ALA A 344 15.06 0.10 7.43
C ALA A 344 15.75 0.82 8.59
N ALA A 345 16.23 2.06 8.36
CA ALA A 345 16.84 2.86 9.42
C ALA A 345 15.83 3.16 10.53
N GLN A 346 14.58 3.51 10.18
CA GLN A 346 13.54 3.78 11.14
C GLN A 346 13.10 2.52 11.90
N LEU A 347 12.88 1.41 11.22
CA LEU A 347 12.59 0.13 11.87
C LEU A 347 13.71 -0.27 12.84
N LYS A 348 14.98 -0.14 12.40
CA LYS A 348 16.13 -0.46 13.22
C LYS A 348 16.25 0.42 14.47
N SER A 349 15.98 1.71 14.36
CA SER A 349 16.06 2.64 15.50
C SER A 349 15.07 2.32 16.61
N VAL A 350 13.97 1.65 16.28
CA VAL A 350 12.88 1.32 17.21
C VAL A 350 13.00 -0.13 17.73
N LEU A 351 13.19 -1.08 16.81
CA LEU A 351 13.29 -2.50 17.21
C LEU A 351 14.63 -2.80 17.90
N GLY A 352 15.73 -2.19 17.45
CA GLY A 352 17.07 -2.46 17.99
C GLY A 352 17.19 -2.32 19.51
N PRO A 353 16.71 -1.21 20.12
CA PRO A 353 16.73 -1.06 21.58
C PRO A 353 15.81 -2.01 22.35
N ALA A 354 14.80 -2.58 21.69
CA ALA A 354 13.83 -3.48 22.31
C ALA A 354 14.25 -4.97 22.24
N LEU A 355 15.32 -5.29 21.52
CA LEU A 355 15.89 -6.64 21.35
C LEU A 355 17.05 -6.91 22.29
#